data_9ec3876c68611ebc80d74072f2cea189
#
_entry.id   9ec3876c68611ebc80d74072f2cea189
#
_cell.length_a   1.000
_cell.length_b   1.000
_cell.length_c   1.000
_cell.angle_alpha   90.00
_cell.angle_beta   90.00
_cell.angle_gamma   90.00
#
_symmetry.space_group_name_H-M   'P 1'
#
loop_
_entity.id
_entity.type
_entity.pdbx_description
1 polymer ?
#
loop_
_entity_poly.entity_id
_entity_poly.type
_entity_poly.pdbx_seq_one_letter_code
_entity_poly.pdbx_strand_id
1 'polypeptide(L)'
;MLAVSLHFSPTFMKNKPTLELADLKAVAAAAEAEALKNKWAVTIAIVDDGGHLLWLQRLDGAPPISAHIAPAKANTAAVGRRESRVYEEIINGGRFSFLSAPDLKGLLEGGVPILKDGQCLGAVGVSGVKSNEDAQVARAGIAALGL
;
A
#
# COMPACT_ATOMS: atom_id res chain seq x y z
N MET A 1 26.85 -18.44 -44.95
CA MET A 1 25.79 -17.89 -44.11
C MET A 1 26.07 -18.35 -42.69
N LEU A 2 26.73 -17.48 -41.90
CA LEU A 2 27.10 -17.80 -40.50
C LEU A 2 25.87 -17.54 -39.61
N ALA A 3 25.29 -18.59 -39.01
CA ALA A 3 24.25 -18.47 -38.02
C ALA A 3 24.87 -17.92 -36.73
N VAL A 4 24.57 -16.66 -36.40
CA VAL A 4 24.90 -16.10 -35.10
C VAL A 4 23.95 -16.69 -34.09
N SER A 5 24.41 -17.69 -33.34
CA SER A 5 23.69 -18.24 -32.20
C SER A 5 23.69 -17.16 -31.10
N LEU A 6 22.57 -16.49 -30.92
CA LEU A 6 22.35 -15.63 -29.77
C LEU A 6 22.19 -16.49 -28.52
N HIS A 7 23.29 -16.65 -27.78
CA HIS A 7 23.25 -17.26 -26.46
C HIS A 7 22.62 -16.25 -25.50
N PHE A 8 21.32 -16.42 -25.19
CA PHE A 8 20.70 -15.75 -24.07
C PHE A 8 21.22 -16.39 -22.78
N SER A 9 22.15 -15.72 -22.11
CA SER A 9 22.51 -16.09 -20.73
C SER A 9 21.29 -15.86 -19.85
N PRO A 10 20.82 -16.86 -19.05
CA PRO A 10 19.70 -16.64 -18.15
C PRO A 10 20.07 -15.55 -17.13
N THR A 11 19.25 -14.51 -17.05
CA THR A 11 19.38 -13.49 -16.00
C THR A 11 18.76 -14.03 -14.71
N PHE A 12 19.57 -14.15 -13.64
CA PHE A 12 19.11 -14.63 -12.33
C PHE A 12 18.41 -13.52 -11.52
N MET A 13 18.51 -12.26 -11.95
CA MET A 13 17.90 -11.12 -11.29
C MET A 13 16.73 -10.60 -12.10
N LYS A 14 15.69 -10.16 -11.40
CA LYS A 14 14.53 -9.51 -12.00
C LYS A 14 14.66 -7.99 -11.89
N ASN A 15 14.17 -7.29 -12.89
CA ASN A 15 13.97 -5.86 -12.83
C ASN A 15 12.64 -5.58 -12.16
N LYS A 16 12.62 -4.61 -11.26
CA LYS A 16 11.41 -4.15 -10.60
C LYS A 16 11.35 -2.62 -10.66
N PRO A 17 10.22 -2.03 -11.08
CA PRO A 17 10.04 -0.60 -10.99
C PRO A 17 10.11 -0.13 -9.53
N THR A 18 10.60 1.07 -9.32
CA THR A 18 10.67 1.73 -8.01
C THR A 18 9.80 2.98 -8.04
N LEU A 19 9.04 3.21 -6.97
CA LEU A 19 8.26 4.43 -6.82
C LEU A 19 9.17 5.64 -6.68
N GLU A 20 8.93 6.65 -7.49
CA GLU A 20 9.60 7.95 -7.40
C GLU A 20 8.68 8.99 -6.76
N LEU A 21 9.22 10.13 -6.40
CA LEU A 21 8.45 11.20 -5.75
C LEU A 21 7.25 11.66 -6.61
N ALA A 22 7.40 11.67 -7.93
CA ALA A 22 6.30 12.02 -8.83
C ALA A 22 5.13 11.02 -8.72
N ASP A 23 5.42 9.73 -8.57
CA ASP A 23 4.41 8.69 -8.37
C ASP A 23 3.68 8.89 -7.03
N LEU A 24 4.44 9.19 -5.98
CA LEU A 24 3.86 9.44 -4.65
C LEU A 24 2.91 10.63 -4.66
N LYS A 25 3.30 11.71 -5.33
CA LYS A 25 2.45 12.91 -5.47
C LYS A 25 1.17 12.61 -6.23
N ALA A 26 1.25 11.83 -7.30
CA ALA A 26 0.07 11.42 -8.08
C ALA A 26 -0.90 10.56 -7.24
N VAL A 27 -0.36 9.58 -6.53
CA VAL A 27 -1.15 8.71 -5.64
C VAL A 27 -1.80 9.53 -4.51
N ALA A 28 -1.01 10.36 -3.84
CA ALA A 28 -1.50 11.18 -2.73
C ALA A 28 -2.60 12.16 -3.19
N ALA A 29 -2.43 12.80 -4.34
CA ALA A 29 -3.42 13.73 -4.89
C ALA A 29 -4.74 13.02 -5.22
N ALA A 30 -4.68 11.84 -5.84
CA ALA A 30 -5.88 11.07 -6.16
C ALA A 30 -6.59 10.53 -4.91
N ALA A 31 -5.84 10.06 -3.92
CA ALA A 31 -6.39 9.64 -2.64
C ALA A 31 -7.06 10.83 -1.90
N GLU A 32 -6.40 11.97 -1.85
CA GLU A 32 -6.98 13.20 -1.29
C GLU A 32 -8.28 13.59 -1.99
N ALA A 33 -8.29 13.58 -3.32
CA ALA A 33 -9.49 13.92 -4.09
C ALA A 33 -10.66 12.98 -3.76
N GLU A 34 -10.42 11.69 -3.64
CA GLU A 34 -11.46 10.73 -3.24
C GLU A 34 -11.97 10.99 -1.82
N ALA A 35 -11.07 11.26 -0.88
CA ALA A 35 -11.44 11.58 0.49
C ALA A 35 -12.27 12.86 0.57
N LEU A 36 -11.86 13.94 -0.09
CA LEU A 36 -12.56 15.22 -0.10
C LEU A 36 -13.93 15.13 -0.77
N LYS A 37 -14.03 14.38 -1.87
CA LYS A 37 -15.30 14.12 -2.57
C LYS A 37 -16.36 13.51 -1.64
N ASN A 38 -15.94 12.63 -0.74
CA ASN A 38 -16.81 11.95 0.20
C ASN A 38 -16.88 12.65 1.57
N LYS A 39 -16.19 13.79 1.74
CA LYS A 39 -16.08 14.52 3.01
C LYS A 39 -15.47 13.67 4.14
N TRP A 40 -14.49 12.86 3.81
CA TRP A 40 -13.77 12.00 4.74
C TRP A 40 -12.46 12.64 5.17
N ALA A 41 -12.28 12.80 6.48
CA ALA A 41 -11.04 13.31 7.06
C ALA A 41 -10.14 12.13 7.41
N VAL A 42 -9.10 11.93 6.62
CA VAL A 42 -8.20 10.77 6.72
C VAL A 42 -6.73 11.17 6.73
N THR A 43 -5.88 10.26 7.18
CA THR A 43 -4.45 10.27 6.93
C THR A 43 -4.12 9.27 5.82
N ILE A 44 -3.29 9.69 4.89
CA ILE A 44 -2.81 8.90 3.75
C ILE A 44 -1.33 8.65 3.95
N ALA A 45 -0.90 7.40 3.93
CA ALA A 45 0.50 7.01 4.00
C ALA A 45 0.88 6.15 2.80
N ILE A 46 2.07 6.36 2.26
CA ILE A 46 2.63 5.55 1.18
C ILE A 46 3.98 5.04 1.65
N VAL A 47 4.20 3.75 1.48
CA VAL A 47 5.46 3.08 1.82
C VAL A 47 6.05 2.39 0.59
N ASP A 48 7.35 2.10 0.63
CA ASP A 48 8.01 1.27 -0.37
C ASP A 48 7.70 -0.22 -0.17
N ASP A 49 8.29 -1.07 -0.97
CA ASP A 49 8.08 -2.51 -0.93
C ASP A 49 8.65 -3.21 0.32
N GLY A 50 9.50 -2.53 1.06
CA GLY A 50 10.00 -2.94 2.38
C GLY A 50 9.21 -2.35 3.56
N GLY A 51 8.16 -1.59 3.28
CA GLY A 51 7.33 -0.96 4.31
C GLY A 51 7.88 0.36 4.86
N HIS A 52 8.93 0.91 4.25
CA HIS A 52 9.52 2.18 4.68
C HIS A 52 8.70 3.37 4.21
N LEU A 53 8.48 4.33 5.09
CA LEU A 53 7.65 5.50 4.81
C LEU A 53 8.26 6.39 3.71
N LEU A 54 7.46 6.70 2.69
CA LEU A 54 7.80 7.61 1.61
C LEU A 54 6.95 8.89 1.61
N TRP A 55 5.69 8.79 2.08
CA TRP A 55 4.74 9.90 2.10
C TRP A 55 3.77 9.76 3.26
N LEU A 56 3.53 10.87 3.97
CA LEU A 56 2.51 10.96 5.01
C LEU A 56 1.78 12.28 4.88
N GLN A 57 0.45 12.21 4.77
CA GLN A 57 -0.39 13.38 4.65
C GLN A 57 -1.63 13.18 5.52
N ARG A 58 -1.75 14.00 6.55
CA ARG A 58 -2.93 14.02 7.41
C ARG A 58 -3.82 15.17 6.99
N LEU A 59 -5.04 14.87 6.52
CA LEU A 59 -6.02 15.88 6.15
C LEU A 59 -6.55 16.57 7.39
N ASP A 60 -7.02 17.80 7.20
CA ASP A 60 -7.65 18.58 8.27
C ASP A 60 -8.84 17.81 8.84
N GLY A 61 -8.93 17.77 10.17
CA GLY A 61 -10.00 17.06 10.87
C GLY A 61 -9.76 15.56 11.08
N ALA A 62 -8.74 14.94 10.48
CA ALA A 62 -8.42 13.56 10.75
C ALA A 62 -7.95 13.37 12.20
N PRO A 63 -8.43 12.33 12.93
CA PRO A 63 -8.02 12.13 14.32
C PRO A 63 -6.51 11.85 14.42
N PRO A 64 -5.83 12.34 15.47
CA PRO A 64 -4.38 12.18 15.61
C PRO A 64 -3.88 10.75 15.48
N ILE A 65 -4.63 9.77 15.97
CA ILE A 65 -4.24 8.36 15.90
C ILE A 65 -4.13 7.86 14.45
N SER A 66 -4.84 8.48 13.52
CA SER A 66 -4.77 8.10 12.10
C SER A 66 -3.36 8.23 11.52
N ALA A 67 -2.56 9.18 12.05
CA ALA A 67 -1.17 9.36 11.65
C ALA A 67 -0.27 8.19 12.06
N HIS A 68 -0.68 7.39 13.04
CA HIS A 68 0.00 6.15 13.43
C HIS A 68 -0.58 4.92 12.71
N ILE A 69 -1.89 4.87 12.56
CA ILE A 69 -2.58 3.71 11.97
C ILE A 69 -2.35 3.63 10.46
N ALA A 70 -2.41 4.73 9.73
CA ALA A 70 -2.25 4.72 8.27
C ALA A 70 -0.91 4.14 7.83
N PRO A 71 0.25 4.58 8.39
CA PRO A 71 1.53 3.96 8.07
C PRO A 71 1.61 2.48 8.45
N ALA A 72 1.00 2.09 9.56
CA ALA A 72 0.99 0.70 10.01
C ALA A 72 0.20 -0.20 9.05
N LYS A 73 -0.95 0.25 8.56
CA LYS A 73 -1.73 -0.46 7.53
C LYS A 73 -0.94 -0.58 6.22
N ALA A 74 -0.27 0.51 5.80
CA ALA A 74 0.57 0.50 4.61
C ALA A 74 1.72 -0.50 4.74
N ASN A 75 2.41 -0.49 5.89
CA ASN A 75 3.48 -1.45 6.17
C ASN A 75 2.98 -2.90 6.06
N THR A 76 1.87 -3.22 6.70
CA THR A 76 1.28 -4.56 6.65
C THR A 76 1.00 -4.99 5.20
N ALA A 77 0.41 -4.13 4.40
CA ALA A 77 0.09 -4.44 3.01
C ALA A 77 1.35 -4.62 2.15
N ALA A 78 2.38 -3.79 2.36
CA ALA A 78 3.64 -3.89 1.62
C ALA A 78 4.41 -5.16 1.97
N VAL A 79 4.73 -5.38 3.23
CA VAL A 79 5.55 -6.53 3.63
C VAL A 79 4.81 -7.86 3.49
N GLY A 80 3.49 -7.86 3.62
CA GLY A 80 2.65 -9.02 3.41
C GLY A 80 2.28 -9.28 1.95
N ARG A 81 2.55 -8.34 1.05
CA ARG A 81 2.21 -8.41 -0.39
C ARG A 81 0.72 -8.61 -0.67
N ARG A 82 -0.16 -8.14 0.23
CA ARG A 82 -1.61 -8.24 0.11
C ARG A 82 -2.32 -7.19 0.96
N GLU A 83 -3.60 -6.99 0.73
CA GLU A 83 -4.37 -6.05 1.53
C GLU A 83 -4.33 -6.41 3.02
N SER A 84 -4.22 -5.40 3.87
CA SER A 84 -4.22 -5.59 5.32
C SER A 84 -5.54 -6.19 5.84
N ARG A 85 -6.64 -6.03 5.10
CA ARG A 85 -7.93 -6.67 5.35
C ARG A 85 -7.82 -8.18 5.48
N VAL A 86 -6.96 -8.83 4.70
CA VAL A 86 -6.79 -10.29 4.73
C VAL A 86 -6.32 -10.76 6.10
N TYR A 87 -5.42 -10.03 6.74
CA TYR A 87 -4.95 -10.34 8.09
C TYR A 87 -6.03 -10.11 9.15
N GLU A 88 -6.79 -9.04 9.02
CA GLU A 88 -7.93 -8.77 9.91
C GLU A 88 -8.95 -9.92 9.86
N GLU A 89 -9.29 -10.38 8.67
CA GLU A 89 -10.22 -11.50 8.47
C GLU A 89 -9.68 -12.82 9.06
N ILE A 90 -8.40 -13.10 8.88
CA ILE A 90 -7.75 -14.29 9.45
C ILE A 90 -7.83 -14.27 10.97
N ILE A 91 -7.52 -13.13 11.58
CA ILE A 91 -7.55 -12.95 13.05
C ILE A 91 -8.99 -13.07 13.55
N ASN A 92 -9.92 -12.36 12.92
CA ASN A 92 -11.34 -12.39 13.30
C ASN A 92 -11.97 -13.78 13.08
N GLY A 93 -11.42 -14.56 12.16
CA GLY A 93 -11.80 -15.96 11.94
C GLY A 93 -11.29 -16.93 13.01
N GLY A 94 -10.55 -16.45 14.01
CA GLY A 94 -10.10 -17.23 15.15
C GLY A 94 -8.61 -17.58 15.17
N ARG A 95 -7.85 -17.23 14.13
CA ARG A 95 -6.40 -17.47 14.11
C ARG A 95 -5.63 -16.35 14.81
N PHE A 96 -5.85 -16.22 16.12
CA PHE A 96 -5.26 -15.17 16.94
C PHE A 96 -3.73 -15.20 17.01
N SER A 97 -3.10 -16.33 16.69
CA SER A 97 -1.64 -16.45 16.64
C SER A 97 -0.99 -15.48 15.63
N PHE A 98 -1.73 -14.99 14.63
CA PHE A 98 -1.24 -13.96 13.74
C PHE A 98 -0.86 -12.65 14.44
N LEU A 99 -1.41 -12.40 15.63
CA LEU A 99 -1.03 -11.23 16.43
C LEU A 99 0.44 -11.29 16.90
N SER A 100 1.07 -12.46 16.86
CA SER A 100 2.49 -12.65 17.21
C SER A 100 3.42 -12.56 16.02
N ALA A 101 2.92 -12.41 14.80
CA ALA A 101 3.76 -12.32 13.61
C ALA A 101 4.67 -11.08 13.68
N PRO A 102 5.99 -11.23 13.44
CA PRO A 102 6.90 -10.10 13.52
C PRO A 102 6.64 -9.09 12.40
N ASP A 103 6.94 -7.82 12.67
CA ASP A 103 6.88 -6.71 11.72
C ASP A 103 5.50 -6.42 11.10
N LEU A 104 4.46 -7.11 11.50
CA LEU A 104 3.09 -6.83 11.10
C LEU A 104 2.40 -5.96 12.17
N LYS A 105 2.07 -4.74 11.78
CA LYS A 105 1.37 -3.76 12.62
C LYS A 105 0.19 -3.21 11.82
N GLY A 106 -0.86 -2.77 12.53
CA GLY A 106 -2.04 -2.26 11.83
C GLY A 106 -2.72 -3.35 11.00
N LEU A 107 -3.05 -4.46 11.62
CA LEU A 107 -3.73 -5.61 11.01
C LEU A 107 -5.23 -5.32 10.83
N LEU A 108 -5.51 -4.18 10.20
CA LEU A 108 -6.82 -3.59 10.00
C LEU A 108 -6.99 -3.27 8.52
N GLU A 109 -8.18 -3.44 7.99
CA GLU A 109 -8.50 -3.05 6.62
C GLU A 109 -8.18 -1.57 6.37
N GLY A 110 -7.62 -1.26 5.21
CA GLY A 110 -7.27 0.10 4.77
C GLY A 110 -5.86 0.22 4.20
N GLY A 111 -5.06 -0.85 4.25
CA GLY A 111 -3.79 -0.96 3.57
C GLY A 111 -3.94 -1.75 2.26
N VAL A 112 -3.48 -1.19 1.15
CA VAL A 112 -3.61 -1.79 -0.19
C VAL A 112 -2.25 -1.78 -0.88
N PRO A 113 -1.74 -2.94 -1.33
CA PRO A 113 -0.45 -2.98 -2.00
C PRO A 113 -0.51 -2.40 -3.40
N ILE A 114 0.59 -1.81 -3.84
CA ILE A 114 0.80 -1.34 -5.21
C ILE A 114 1.47 -2.48 -5.96
N LEU A 115 0.73 -3.12 -6.83
CA LEU A 115 1.19 -4.29 -7.58
C LEU A 115 1.30 -3.97 -9.07
N LYS A 116 2.40 -4.41 -9.69
CA LYS A 116 2.60 -4.36 -11.13
C LYS A 116 3.26 -5.65 -11.59
N ASP A 117 2.62 -6.35 -12.54
CA ASP A 117 3.12 -7.62 -13.09
C ASP A 117 3.49 -8.64 -11.98
N GLY A 118 2.68 -8.72 -10.92
CA GLY A 118 2.90 -9.59 -9.78
C GLY A 118 3.98 -9.12 -8.80
N GLN A 119 4.63 -7.98 -9.04
CA GLN A 119 5.63 -7.40 -8.16
C GLN A 119 5.03 -6.32 -7.27
N CYS A 120 5.38 -6.32 -5.99
CA CYS A 120 4.97 -5.28 -5.05
C CYS A 120 5.96 -4.12 -5.12
N LEU A 121 5.45 -2.92 -5.41
CA LEU A 121 6.25 -1.69 -5.47
C LEU A 121 6.18 -0.89 -4.17
N GLY A 122 5.19 -1.17 -3.37
CA GLY A 122 4.90 -0.47 -2.13
C GLY A 122 3.45 -0.69 -1.73
N ALA A 123 2.93 0.19 -0.90
CA ALA A 123 1.53 0.15 -0.49
C ALA A 123 1.02 1.53 -0.07
N VAL A 124 -0.28 1.69 -0.11
CA VAL A 124 -0.99 2.84 0.45
C VAL A 124 -1.78 2.40 1.66
N GLY A 125 -1.67 3.12 2.75
CA GLY A 125 -2.46 2.92 3.96
C GLY A 125 -3.26 4.17 4.27
N VAL A 126 -4.52 3.98 4.60
CA VAL A 126 -5.43 5.08 4.94
C VAL A 126 -6.13 4.78 6.26
N SER A 127 -6.31 5.80 7.07
CA SER A 127 -7.03 5.71 8.34
C SER A 127 -7.75 7.00 8.65
N GLY A 128 -8.94 6.91 9.21
CA GLY A 128 -9.71 8.06 9.66
C GLY A 128 -11.23 7.89 9.59
N VAL A 129 -11.71 6.98 8.78
CA VAL A 129 -13.14 6.68 8.60
C VAL A 129 -13.39 5.19 8.78
N LYS A 130 -14.46 4.64 8.23
CA LYS A 130 -14.69 3.18 8.27
C LYS A 130 -13.61 2.47 7.48
N SER A 131 -13.23 1.28 7.91
CA SER A 131 -12.12 0.53 7.32
C SER A 131 -12.28 0.29 5.81
N ASN A 132 -13.48 -0.02 5.35
CA ASN A 132 -13.78 -0.19 3.92
C ASN A 132 -13.70 1.13 3.14
N GLU A 133 -14.03 2.25 3.78
CA GLU A 133 -13.89 3.59 3.20
C GLU A 133 -12.41 4.00 3.14
N ASP A 134 -11.64 3.69 4.17
CA ASP A 134 -10.19 3.86 4.17
C ASP A 134 -9.56 3.13 2.97
N ALA A 135 -9.94 1.87 2.75
CA ALA A 135 -9.46 1.08 1.63
C ALA A 135 -9.88 1.65 0.27
N GLN A 136 -11.08 2.21 0.17
CA GLN A 136 -11.57 2.89 -1.03
C GLN A 136 -10.67 4.07 -1.40
N VAL A 137 -10.30 4.88 -0.43
CA VAL A 137 -9.38 6.01 -0.64
C VAL A 137 -8.00 5.53 -1.10
N ALA A 138 -7.48 4.46 -0.48
CA ALA A 138 -6.20 3.86 -0.88
C ALA A 138 -6.22 3.38 -2.33
N ARG A 139 -7.27 2.67 -2.74
CA ARG A 139 -7.44 2.17 -4.12
C ARG A 139 -7.56 3.31 -5.13
N ALA A 140 -8.28 4.37 -4.79
CA ALA A 140 -8.39 5.54 -5.65
C ALA A 140 -7.02 6.19 -5.90
N GLY A 141 -6.18 6.25 -4.87
CA GLY A 141 -4.80 6.74 -5.01
C GLY A 141 -4.00 5.88 -5.98
N ILE A 142 -4.01 4.56 -5.78
CA ILE A 142 -3.25 3.60 -6.61
C ILE A 142 -3.70 3.65 -8.07
N ALA A 143 -4.99 3.85 -8.33
CA ALA A 143 -5.54 3.94 -9.69
C ALA A 143 -4.90 5.06 -10.52
N ALA A 144 -4.36 6.11 -9.89
CA ALA A 144 -3.67 7.19 -10.59
C ALA A 144 -2.38 6.72 -11.31
N LEU A 145 -1.83 5.58 -10.94
CA LEU A 145 -0.62 5.03 -11.56
C LEU A 145 -0.91 4.26 -12.86
N GLY A 146 -2.17 3.95 -13.15
CA GLY A 146 -2.55 3.22 -14.36
C GLY A 146 -2.03 1.78 -14.44
N LEU A 147 -1.87 1.15 -13.30
CA LEU A 147 -1.36 -0.22 -13.19
C LEU A 147 -2.46 -1.26 -13.32
#